data_d1c73a749c48705cfc99ec080c635d80
#
_entry.id   d1c73a749c48705cfc99ec080c635d80
#
_cell.length_a   1.000
_cell.length_b   1.000
_cell.length_c   1.000
_cell.angle_alpha   90.00
_cell.angle_beta   90.00
_cell.angle_gamma   90.00
#
_symmetry.space_group_name_H-M   'P 1'
#
loop_
_entity.id
_entity.type
_entity.pdbx_description
1 polymer ?
#
loop_
_entity_poly.entity_id
_entity_poly.type
_entity_poly.pdbx_seq_one_letter_code
_entity_poly.pdbx_strand_id
1 'polypeptide(L)'
;MRFPAPMIKYIGSKRMLVPHISGIIRTLPDVQQVCDLFAGTTRIGQALKRCGLRVHSNDLATYSEVFGTTYIATNAESVDAERLRRLLAELMALPPVRGYFTETFCEESRYFQPFNGMKMDAIRAGIDMLATNETERAILLTSLIEAADRVDSTTGLQMAYLKGWSARSYNPLELRLPDLLPGSGAVTRMDANDLVRQLDAEIDLVYIDPPYNQHSYFSNYHIWETFVRNDAPPTYGIAKKREDCRTEKSAYNSKKQAGTVFADLLNAIRAPYLLVSFNSEGYFTRDEITAMLDGKGYVASVALDFKRYVGAQIGIFNPSGEKVGSISHLRNHEHLFLVGPDRSRVEAAIGATQERAQTKQIALCGD
;
A
#
# COMPACT_ATOMS: atom_id res chain seq x y z
N MET A 1 -13.65 -15.33 -7.41
CA MET A 1 -12.18 -15.33 -7.18
C MET A 1 -11.94 -15.23 -5.68
N ARG A 2 -11.25 -16.20 -5.06
CA ARG A 2 -10.76 -16.04 -3.69
C ARG A 2 -9.53 -15.12 -3.75
N PHE A 3 -9.60 -13.94 -3.14
CA PHE A 3 -8.40 -13.14 -2.93
C PHE A 3 -7.50 -13.89 -1.93
N PRO A 4 -6.17 -13.93 -2.15
CA PRO A 4 -5.26 -14.56 -1.22
C PRO A 4 -5.39 -13.94 0.18
N ALA A 5 -4.94 -14.69 1.20
CA ALA A 5 -4.94 -14.26 2.60
C ALA A 5 -4.35 -12.87 2.78
N PRO A 6 -4.70 -12.13 3.84
CA PRO A 6 -4.22 -10.76 4.04
C PRO A 6 -2.70 -10.75 4.09
N MET A 7 -2.09 -10.17 3.08
CA MET A 7 -0.65 -10.14 2.87
C MET A 7 0.04 -9.30 3.93
N ILE A 8 -0.40 -8.08 4.15
CA ILE A 8 0.18 -7.11 5.09
C ILE A 8 -0.92 -6.21 5.65
N LYS A 9 -0.80 -5.86 6.92
CA LYS A 9 -1.63 -4.83 7.55
C LYS A 9 -1.16 -3.45 7.09
N TYR A 10 -1.98 -2.77 6.30
CA TYR A 10 -1.66 -1.47 5.73
C TYR A 10 -2.85 -0.53 5.85
N ILE A 11 -2.62 0.67 6.44
CA ILE A 11 -3.66 1.72 6.50
C ILE A 11 -3.93 2.22 5.08
N GLY A 12 -5.18 2.50 4.79
CA GLY A 12 -5.58 2.88 3.44
C GLY A 12 -5.56 1.71 2.45
N SER A 13 -5.33 0.46 2.94
CA SER A 13 -5.40 -0.71 2.07
C SER A 13 -6.74 -0.74 1.34
N LYS A 14 -6.70 -0.61 0.03
CA LYS A 14 -7.89 -0.61 -0.84
C LYS A 14 -8.52 -2.00 -1.02
N ARG A 15 -8.23 -2.96 -0.10
CA ARG A 15 -8.72 -4.35 -0.19
C ARG A 15 -10.22 -4.43 -0.45
N MET A 16 -11.00 -3.60 0.24
CA MET A 16 -12.46 -3.57 0.07
C MET A 16 -12.87 -2.90 -1.24
N LEU A 17 -12.03 -2.01 -1.76
CA LEU A 17 -12.27 -1.28 -3.01
C LEU A 17 -11.82 -2.05 -4.25
N VAL A 18 -10.89 -3.01 -4.12
CA VAL A 18 -10.36 -3.82 -5.24
C VAL A 18 -11.47 -4.34 -6.16
N PRO A 19 -12.58 -4.96 -5.67
CA PRO A 19 -13.64 -5.44 -6.55
C PRO A 19 -14.34 -4.33 -7.34
N HIS A 20 -14.47 -3.14 -6.75
CA HIS A 20 -15.11 -1.98 -7.36
C HIS A 20 -14.19 -1.35 -8.39
N ILE A 21 -12.93 -1.09 -8.04
CA ILE A 21 -11.91 -0.52 -8.93
C ILE A 21 -11.67 -1.45 -10.14
N SER A 22 -11.43 -2.74 -9.90
CA SER A 22 -11.27 -3.70 -10.99
C SER A 22 -12.55 -3.84 -11.82
N GLY A 23 -13.72 -3.73 -11.19
CA GLY A 23 -15.01 -3.76 -11.86
C GLY A 23 -15.18 -2.59 -12.83
N ILE A 24 -14.86 -1.35 -12.41
CA ILE A 24 -14.88 -0.15 -13.25
C ILE A 24 -13.93 -0.33 -14.44
N ILE A 25 -12.67 -0.66 -14.19
CA ILE A 25 -11.66 -0.76 -15.25
C ILE A 25 -12.02 -1.82 -16.29
N ARG A 26 -12.56 -2.97 -15.86
CA ARG A 26 -12.98 -4.05 -16.77
C ARG A 26 -14.17 -3.69 -17.66
N THR A 27 -14.93 -2.66 -17.36
CA THR A 27 -16.01 -2.16 -18.24
C THR A 27 -15.49 -1.21 -19.32
N LEU A 28 -14.20 -0.87 -19.29
CA LEU A 28 -13.53 -0.02 -20.26
C LEU A 28 -12.72 -0.91 -21.22
N PRO A 29 -13.26 -1.30 -22.40
CA PRO A 29 -12.65 -2.30 -23.24
C PRO A 29 -11.31 -1.87 -23.85
N ASP A 30 -11.09 -0.56 -23.95
CA ASP A 30 -9.88 0.00 -24.56
C ASP A 30 -8.74 0.13 -23.55
N VAL A 31 -8.96 -0.20 -22.25
CA VAL A 31 -7.93 -0.12 -21.22
C VAL A 31 -7.16 -1.44 -21.14
N GLN A 32 -5.88 -1.40 -21.52
CA GLN A 32 -4.93 -2.51 -21.45
C GLN A 32 -3.73 -2.17 -20.56
N GLN A 33 -3.33 -0.89 -20.48
CA GLN A 33 -2.19 -0.42 -19.73
C GLN A 33 -2.64 0.59 -18.65
N VAL A 34 -2.31 0.30 -17.40
CA VAL A 34 -2.71 1.10 -16.24
C VAL A 34 -1.49 1.53 -15.45
N CYS A 35 -1.42 2.83 -15.11
CA CYS A 35 -0.44 3.33 -14.15
C CYS A 35 -1.09 3.49 -12.76
N ASP A 36 -0.54 2.81 -11.75
CA ASP A 36 -0.89 2.95 -10.33
C ASP A 36 0.13 3.89 -9.68
N LEU A 37 -0.24 5.18 -9.56
CA LEU A 37 0.70 6.27 -9.20
C LEU A 37 1.13 6.28 -7.74
N PHE A 38 0.30 5.76 -6.83
CA PHE A 38 0.55 5.76 -5.39
C PHE A 38 0.33 4.33 -4.86
N ALA A 39 1.16 3.42 -5.32
CA ALA A 39 0.90 1.99 -5.27
C ALA A 39 0.95 1.38 -3.85
N GLY A 40 1.67 2.00 -2.90
CA GLY A 40 1.83 1.48 -1.54
C GLY A 40 2.26 0.02 -1.51
N THR A 41 1.38 -0.88 -1.09
CA THR A 41 1.62 -2.32 -1.11
C THR A 41 1.23 -2.99 -2.43
N THR A 42 1.05 -2.23 -3.49
CA THR A 42 0.70 -2.67 -4.87
C THR A 42 -0.59 -3.46 -5.00
N ARG A 43 -1.48 -3.39 -4.03
CA ARG A 43 -2.68 -4.23 -3.99
C ARG A 43 -3.62 -4.04 -5.18
N ILE A 44 -3.79 -2.81 -5.62
CA ILE A 44 -4.58 -2.49 -6.81
C ILE A 44 -3.86 -3.01 -8.05
N GLY A 45 -2.58 -2.69 -8.21
CA GLY A 45 -1.76 -3.18 -9.32
C GLY A 45 -1.78 -4.70 -9.45
N GLN A 46 -1.66 -5.44 -8.33
CA GLN A 46 -1.78 -6.90 -8.32
C GLN A 46 -3.14 -7.39 -8.81
N ALA A 47 -4.23 -6.75 -8.38
CA ALA A 47 -5.57 -7.13 -8.82
C ALA A 47 -5.77 -6.89 -10.32
N LEU A 48 -5.25 -5.77 -10.83
CA LEU A 48 -5.31 -5.43 -12.25
C LEU A 48 -4.44 -6.38 -13.09
N LYS A 49 -3.24 -6.72 -12.62
CA LYS A 49 -2.38 -7.71 -13.27
C LYS A 49 -3.04 -9.10 -13.35
N ARG A 50 -3.75 -9.55 -12.28
CA ARG A 50 -4.58 -10.77 -12.31
C ARG A 50 -5.73 -10.70 -13.31
N CYS A 51 -6.17 -9.51 -13.69
CA CYS A 51 -7.16 -9.31 -14.75
C CYS A 51 -6.54 -9.31 -16.16
N GLY A 52 -5.22 -9.53 -16.30
CA GLY A 52 -4.51 -9.52 -17.56
C GLY A 52 -4.05 -8.15 -18.04
N LEU A 53 -4.19 -7.11 -17.22
CA LEU A 53 -3.75 -5.76 -17.58
C LEU A 53 -2.24 -5.61 -17.36
N ARG A 54 -1.60 -4.81 -18.20
CA ARG A 54 -0.22 -4.37 -18.01
C ARG A 54 -0.20 -3.22 -17.00
N VAL A 55 0.55 -3.36 -15.92
CA VAL A 55 0.56 -2.39 -14.83
C VAL A 55 1.93 -1.73 -14.72
N HIS A 56 1.93 -0.40 -14.64
CA HIS A 56 3.07 0.40 -14.21
C HIS A 56 2.78 0.88 -12.77
N SER A 57 3.56 0.42 -11.82
CA SER A 57 3.40 0.73 -10.39
C SER A 57 4.44 1.75 -9.96
N ASN A 58 4.03 2.81 -9.26
CA ASN A 58 4.93 3.85 -8.75
C ASN A 58 4.63 4.18 -7.28
N ASP A 59 5.68 4.50 -6.53
CA ASP A 59 5.59 5.09 -5.19
C ASP A 59 6.92 5.77 -4.82
N LEU A 60 6.95 6.59 -3.78
CA LEU A 60 8.19 7.16 -3.22
C LEU A 60 8.93 6.22 -2.29
N ALA A 61 8.21 5.29 -1.64
CA ALA A 61 8.75 4.42 -0.61
C ALA A 61 9.61 3.27 -1.21
N THR A 62 10.74 2.95 -0.58
CA THR A 62 11.60 1.86 -1.04
C THR A 62 10.94 0.49 -0.86
N TYR A 63 10.15 0.30 0.20
CA TYR A 63 9.39 -0.94 0.38
C TYR A 63 8.32 -1.13 -0.70
N SER A 64 7.71 -0.05 -1.19
CA SER A 64 6.77 -0.10 -2.31
C SER A 64 7.44 -0.53 -3.61
N GLU A 65 8.64 -0.03 -3.89
CA GLU A 65 9.45 -0.47 -5.04
C GLU A 65 9.76 -1.97 -4.96
N VAL A 66 10.10 -2.48 -3.76
CA VAL A 66 10.34 -3.91 -3.52
C VAL A 66 9.08 -4.74 -3.77
N PHE A 67 7.93 -4.31 -3.26
CA PHE A 67 6.64 -4.97 -3.56
C PHE A 67 6.28 -4.88 -5.04
N GLY A 68 6.51 -3.73 -5.66
CA GLY A 68 6.30 -3.52 -7.08
C GLY A 68 7.15 -4.46 -7.92
N THR A 69 8.44 -4.57 -7.63
CA THR A 69 9.35 -5.50 -8.30
C THR A 69 8.87 -6.94 -8.14
N THR A 70 8.50 -7.35 -6.91
CA THR A 70 8.03 -8.71 -6.63
C THR A 70 6.71 -9.03 -7.32
N TYR A 71 5.70 -8.18 -7.19
CA TYR A 71 4.33 -8.53 -7.62
C TYR A 71 3.95 -8.00 -9.00
N ILE A 72 4.56 -6.88 -9.44
CA ILE A 72 4.18 -6.22 -10.68
C ILE A 72 5.19 -6.50 -11.79
N ALA A 73 6.47 -6.19 -11.58
CA ALA A 73 7.49 -6.38 -12.60
C ALA A 73 7.82 -7.86 -12.86
N THR A 74 7.89 -8.67 -11.80
CA THR A 74 8.24 -10.09 -11.91
C THR A 74 7.12 -10.89 -12.58
N ASN A 75 7.49 -11.64 -13.62
CA ASN A 75 6.62 -12.67 -14.18
C ASN A 75 6.87 -14.01 -13.48
N ALA A 76 5.84 -14.58 -12.86
CA ALA A 76 5.92 -15.86 -12.15
C ALA A 76 6.46 -17.01 -13.01
N GLU A 77 6.22 -16.96 -14.33
CA GLU A 77 6.64 -17.99 -15.29
C GLU A 77 8.13 -17.90 -15.64
N SER A 78 8.78 -16.74 -15.36
CA SER A 78 10.19 -16.50 -15.71
C SER A 78 11.16 -16.69 -14.54
N VAL A 79 10.67 -17.00 -13.33
CA VAL A 79 11.52 -17.19 -12.15
C VAL A 79 11.71 -18.67 -11.80
N ASP A 80 12.88 -19.03 -11.31
CA ASP A 80 13.15 -20.35 -10.75
C ASP A 80 12.58 -20.43 -9.31
N ALA A 81 11.33 -20.89 -9.21
CA ALA A 81 10.64 -21.05 -7.94
C ALA A 81 11.33 -22.06 -7.00
N GLU A 82 12.01 -23.08 -7.54
CA GLU A 82 12.74 -24.05 -6.72
C GLU A 82 13.99 -23.41 -6.11
N ARG A 83 14.73 -22.62 -6.88
CA ARG A 83 15.85 -21.82 -6.36
C ARG A 83 15.38 -20.87 -5.27
N LEU A 84 14.27 -20.15 -5.47
CA LEU A 84 13.71 -19.24 -4.45
C LEU A 84 13.35 -19.99 -3.17
N ARG A 85 12.74 -21.18 -3.25
CA ARG A 85 12.45 -22.00 -2.06
C ARG A 85 13.71 -22.44 -1.34
N ARG A 86 14.77 -22.83 -2.09
CA ARG A 86 16.08 -23.16 -1.49
C ARG A 86 16.67 -21.95 -0.76
N LEU A 87 16.67 -20.76 -1.37
CA LEU A 87 17.17 -19.54 -0.74
C LEU A 87 16.40 -19.20 0.54
N LEU A 88 15.06 -19.32 0.53
CA LEU A 88 14.24 -19.12 1.74
C LEU A 88 14.59 -20.13 2.83
N ALA A 89 14.85 -21.39 2.49
CA ALA A 89 15.26 -22.43 3.44
C ALA A 89 16.67 -22.15 4.01
N GLU A 90 17.61 -21.73 3.18
CA GLU A 90 18.97 -21.34 3.59
C GLU A 90 18.92 -20.14 4.55
N LEU A 91 18.15 -19.11 4.24
CA LEU A 91 17.93 -17.95 5.10
C LEU A 91 17.30 -18.36 6.45
N MET A 92 16.34 -19.26 6.42
CA MET A 92 15.74 -19.80 7.65
C MET A 92 16.70 -20.67 8.46
N ALA A 93 17.70 -21.27 7.87
CA ALA A 93 18.72 -22.05 8.57
C ALA A 93 19.83 -21.21 9.23
N LEU A 94 19.98 -19.93 8.86
CA LEU A 94 21.01 -19.06 9.45
C LEU A 94 20.87 -18.98 10.97
N PRO A 95 21.97 -19.02 11.73
CA PRO A 95 21.93 -18.82 13.17
C PRO A 95 21.44 -17.42 13.50
N PRO A 96 20.61 -17.24 14.56
CA PRO A 96 20.18 -15.93 15.00
C PRO A 96 21.36 -15.03 15.41
N VAL A 97 21.32 -13.77 15.04
CA VAL A 97 22.36 -12.78 15.36
C VAL A 97 21.70 -11.54 15.96
N ARG A 98 22.22 -11.05 17.09
CA ARG A 98 21.77 -9.78 17.66
C ARG A 98 22.39 -8.64 16.88
N GLY A 99 21.56 -7.84 16.22
CA GLY A 99 21.94 -6.69 15.43
C GLY A 99 21.00 -5.51 15.62
N TYR A 100 20.98 -4.60 14.66
CA TYR A 100 20.23 -3.34 14.74
C TYR A 100 18.72 -3.53 14.97
N PHE A 101 18.09 -4.50 14.27
CA PHE A 101 16.65 -4.74 14.42
C PHE A 101 16.34 -5.27 15.82
N THR A 102 17.15 -6.15 16.35
CA THR A 102 17.00 -6.67 17.72
C THR A 102 17.12 -5.55 18.74
N GLU A 103 18.18 -4.74 18.66
CA GLU A 103 18.41 -3.65 19.59
C GLU A 103 17.28 -2.63 19.55
N THR A 104 17.01 -2.10 18.36
CA THR A 104 16.11 -0.96 18.19
C THR A 104 14.64 -1.35 18.31
N PHE A 105 14.23 -2.44 17.64
CA PHE A 105 12.79 -2.75 17.49
C PHE A 105 12.30 -3.86 18.43
N CYS A 106 13.19 -4.48 19.22
CA CYS A 106 12.80 -5.50 20.17
C CYS A 106 13.17 -5.17 21.62
N GLU A 107 14.38 -4.62 21.86
CA GLU A 107 14.88 -4.35 23.20
C GLU A 107 14.58 -2.90 23.65
N GLU A 108 14.85 -1.91 22.80
CA GLU A 108 14.55 -0.50 23.07
C GLU A 108 13.09 -0.14 22.79
N SER A 109 12.36 -1.01 22.13
CA SER A 109 10.92 -0.93 21.86
C SER A 109 10.31 -2.33 21.87
N ARG A 110 9.01 -2.47 21.54
CA ARG A 110 8.30 -3.77 21.61
C ARG A 110 7.53 -4.08 20.33
N TYR A 111 8.16 -3.85 19.19
CA TYR A 111 7.55 -4.22 17.93
C TYR A 111 7.59 -5.73 17.68
N PHE A 112 8.68 -6.38 18.08
CA PHE A 112 8.90 -7.82 17.91
C PHE A 112 9.51 -8.43 19.15
N GLN A 113 9.35 -9.75 19.34
CA GLN A 113 10.08 -10.50 20.34
C GLN A 113 11.56 -10.57 19.96
N PRO A 114 12.51 -10.52 20.93
CA PRO A 114 13.94 -10.54 20.64
C PRO A 114 14.40 -11.74 19.80
N PHE A 115 13.82 -12.93 20.01
CA PHE A 115 14.17 -14.11 19.21
C PHE A 115 13.80 -13.97 17.73
N ASN A 116 12.70 -13.26 17.43
CA ASN A 116 12.33 -12.92 16.06
C ASN A 116 13.23 -11.81 15.50
N GLY A 117 13.59 -10.80 16.31
CA GLY A 117 14.55 -9.76 15.94
C GLY A 117 15.91 -10.32 15.52
N MET A 118 16.49 -11.20 16.33
CA MET A 118 17.76 -11.87 16.01
C MET A 118 17.67 -12.67 14.71
N LYS A 119 16.52 -13.25 14.42
CA LYS A 119 16.28 -13.96 13.17
C LYS A 119 16.17 -13.01 11.99
N MET A 120 15.50 -11.84 12.18
CA MET A 120 15.39 -10.79 11.18
C MET A 120 16.75 -10.21 10.81
N ASP A 121 17.62 -9.93 11.80
CA ASP A 121 18.99 -9.44 11.55
C ASP A 121 19.80 -10.43 10.70
N ALA A 122 19.78 -11.72 11.07
CA ALA A 122 20.48 -12.77 10.33
C ALA A 122 19.96 -12.90 8.89
N ILE A 123 18.63 -12.97 8.71
CA ILE A 123 17.99 -13.11 7.40
C ILE A 123 18.29 -11.88 6.54
N ARG A 124 18.19 -10.67 7.09
CA ARG A 124 18.42 -9.45 6.32
C ARG A 124 19.84 -9.39 5.76
N ALA A 125 20.85 -9.72 6.58
CA ALA A 125 22.23 -9.82 6.11
C ALA A 125 22.41 -10.94 5.08
N GLY A 126 21.76 -12.10 5.30
CA GLY A 126 21.81 -13.23 4.38
C GLY A 126 21.21 -12.93 3.00
N ILE A 127 20.17 -12.11 2.92
CA ILE A 127 19.56 -11.71 1.63
C ILE A 127 20.59 -11.04 0.73
N ASP A 128 21.37 -10.08 1.24
CA ASP A 128 22.36 -9.36 0.45
C ASP A 128 23.54 -10.27 0.01
N MET A 129 23.80 -11.36 0.72
CA MET A 129 24.84 -12.35 0.37
C MET A 129 24.34 -13.39 -0.65
N LEU A 130 23.08 -13.81 -0.58
CA LEU A 130 22.57 -14.96 -1.33
C LEU A 130 21.83 -14.56 -2.63
N ALA A 131 21.21 -13.37 -2.67
CA ALA A 131 20.54 -12.90 -3.85
C ALA A 131 21.55 -12.57 -4.96
N THR A 132 21.31 -13.07 -6.18
CA THR A 132 22.21 -12.86 -7.31
C THR A 132 21.75 -11.75 -8.25
N ASN A 133 20.53 -11.28 -8.10
CA ASN A 133 19.94 -10.19 -8.88
C ASN A 133 18.87 -9.46 -8.10
N GLU A 134 18.45 -8.29 -8.58
CA GLU A 134 17.46 -7.45 -7.91
C GLU A 134 16.07 -8.10 -7.78
N THR A 135 15.66 -8.95 -8.71
CA THR A 135 14.38 -9.67 -8.64
C THR A 135 14.40 -10.67 -7.49
N GLU A 136 15.44 -11.50 -7.35
CA GLU A 136 15.60 -12.40 -6.21
C GLU A 136 15.63 -11.61 -4.89
N ARG A 137 16.43 -10.55 -4.85
CA ARG A 137 16.53 -9.67 -3.68
C ARG A 137 15.16 -9.11 -3.28
N ALA A 138 14.39 -8.57 -4.20
CA ALA A 138 13.06 -8.03 -3.94
C ALA A 138 12.08 -9.11 -3.42
N ILE A 139 12.08 -10.31 -4.01
CA ILE A 139 11.23 -11.43 -3.58
C ILE A 139 11.57 -11.86 -2.15
N LEU A 140 12.86 -11.98 -1.82
CA LEU A 140 13.32 -12.35 -0.49
C LEU A 140 13.01 -11.27 0.56
N LEU A 141 13.21 -9.98 0.21
CA LEU A 141 12.82 -8.85 1.07
C LEU A 141 11.30 -8.79 1.29
N THR A 142 10.51 -9.02 0.26
CA THR A 142 9.05 -9.12 0.38
C THR A 142 8.66 -10.23 1.36
N SER A 143 9.28 -11.41 1.23
CA SER A 143 9.06 -12.52 2.16
C SER A 143 9.40 -12.16 3.60
N LEU A 144 10.51 -11.45 3.84
CA LEU A 144 10.92 -10.98 5.16
C LEU A 144 9.93 -9.96 5.74
N ILE A 145 9.52 -8.97 4.96
CA ILE A 145 8.57 -7.95 5.41
C ILE A 145 7.21 -8.60 5.76
N GLU A 146 6.73 -9.51 4.94
CA GLU A 146 5.49 -10.24 5.21
C GLU A 146 5.61 -11.16 6.43
N ALA A 147 6.76 -11.78 6.63
CA ALA A 147 7.02 -12.60 7.81
C ALA A 147 7.03 -11.74 9.09
N ALA A 148 7.67 -10.59 9.05
CA ALA A 148 7.69 -9.62 10.15
C ALA A 148 6.28 -9.11 10.50
N ASP A 149 5.45 -8.77 9.49
CA ASP A 149 4.07 -8.34 9.71
C ASP A 149 3.20 -9.41 10.40
N ARG A 150 3.51 -10.69 10.18
CA ARG A 150 2.78 -11.78 10.84
C ARG A 150 3.11 -11.94 12.32
N VAL A 151 4.27 -11.47 12.78
CA VAL A 151 4.75 -11.64 14.16
C VAL A 151 4.93 -10.32 14.92
N ASP A 152 4.43 -9.22 14.39
CA ASP A 152 4.54 -7.92 15.04
C ASP A 152 3.59 -7.75 16.24
N SER A 153 3.90 -6.83 17.13
CA SER A 153 3.08 -6.44 18.28
C SER A 153 2.50 -5.03 18.13
N THR A 154 1.88 -4.77 16.96
CA THR A 154 1.25 -3.48 16.62
C THR A 154 -0.23 -3.66 16.30
N THR A 155 -0.91 -2.56 16.10
CA THR A 155 -2.28 -2.52 15.54
C THR A 155 -2.30 -2.41 14.01
N GLY A 156 -1.15 -2.64 13.35
CA GLY A 156 -0.98 -2.54 11.89
C GLY A 156 -0.33 -1.24 11.42
N LEU A 157 0.19 -0.45 12.37
CA LEU A 157 1.02 0.74 12.14
C LEU A 157 2.29 0.65 12.96
N GLN A 158 3.40 1.12 12.42
CA GLN A 158 4.70 1.17 13.10
C GLN A 158 4.94 2.50 13.81
N MET A 159 3.90 3.29 14.03
CA MET A 159 3.90 4.54 14.80
C MET A 159 3.86 4.28 16.31
N ALA A 160 3.41 3.10 16.72
CA ALA A 160 3.32 2.67 18.11
C ALA A 160 3.22 1.13 18.17
N TYR A 161 3.66 0.58 19.28
CA TYR A 161 3.48 -0.83 19.62
C TYR A 161 2.50 -0.98 20.79
N LEU A 162 1.96 -2.18 20.96
CA LEU A 162 1.01 -2.48 22.03
C LEU A 162 1.70 -2.41 23.40
N LYS A 163 0.97 -1.99 24.44
CA LYS A 163 1.47 -1.98 25.84
C LYS A 163 1.79 -3.38 26.36
N GLY A 164 1.01 -4.38 25.94
CA GLY A 164 1.28 -5.81 26.15
C GLY A 164 1.61 -6.49 24.83
N TRP A 165 2.30 -7.62 24.89
CA TRP A 165 2.61 -8.40 23.69
C TRP A 165 1.35 -8.96 23.05
N SER A 166 1.23 -8.83 21.72
CA SER A 166 0.18 -9.51 20.98
C SER A 166 0.42 -11.03 20.97
N ALA A 167 -0.64 -11.82 20.96
CA ALA A 167 -0.51 -13.29 20.91
C ALA A 167 0.32 -13.75 19.70
N ARG A 168 0.17 -13.10 18.55
CA ARG A 168 0.93 -13.43 17.33
C ARG A 168 2.42 -13.17 17.43
N SER A 169 2.88 -12.26 18.33
CA SER A 169 4.30 -11.95 18.48
C SER A 169 5.12 -13.11 19.06
N TYR A 170 4.46 -14.05 19.70
CA TYR A 170 5.08 -15.29 20.22
C TYR A 170 5.27 -16.38 19.17
N ASN A 171 4.68 -16.22 17.98
CA ASN A 171 4.93 -17.14 16.88
C ASN A 171 6.36 -16.96 16.34
N PRO A 172 7.02 -18.04 15.89
CA PRO A 172 8.31 -17.90 15.21
C PRO A 172 8.13 -17.22 13.86
N LEU A 173 9.12 -16.41 13.47
CA LEU A 173 9.22 -15.85 12.13
C LEU A 173 9.36 -16.98 11.11
N GLU A 174 8.60 -16.93 10.04
CA GLU A 174 8.60 -17.92 8.98
C GLU A 174 8.60 -17.23 7.62
N LEU A 175 9.64 -17.44 6.82
CA LEU A 175 9.68 -16.97 5.43
C LEU A 175 8.78 -17.85 4.55
N ARG A 176 8.08 -17.22 3.61
CA ARG A 176 7.24 -17.91 2.61
C ARG A 176 7.47 -17.29 1.25
N LEU A 177 7.45 -18.10 0.21
CA LEU A 177 7.48 -17.57 -1.15
C LEU A 177 6.22 -16.71 -1.38
N PRO A 178 6.38 -15.43 -1.77
CA PRO A 178 5.24 -14.59 -2.13
C PRO A 178 4.44 -15.18 -3.30
N ASP A 179 3.14 -14.85 -3.36
CA ASP A 179 2.24 -15.29 -4.45
C ASP A 179 2.52 -14.51 -5.73
N LEU A 180 3.54 -14.94 -6.48
CA LEU A 180 3.96 -14.31 -7.72
C LEU A 180 2.89 -14.43 -8.79
N LEU A 181 2.77 -13.42 -9.65
CA LEU A 181 1.74 -13.34 -10.67
C LEU A 181 2.32 -13.52 -12.07
N PRO A 182 1.58 -14.17 -13.01
CA PRO A 182 1.97 -14.24 -14.41
C PRO A 182 1.94 -12.86 -15.07
N GLY A 183 2.69 -12.70 -16.15
CA GLY A 183 2.83 -11.45 -16.89
C GLY A 183 3.84 -10.50 -16.26
N SER A 184 4.25 -9.48 -17.04
CA SER A 184 5.21 -8.47 -16.63
C SER A 184 4.56 -7.09 -16.54
N GLY A 185 5.09 -6.24 -15.69
CA GLY A 185 4.74 -4.82 -15.58
C GLY A 185 5.99 -3.96 -15.42
N ALA A 186 5.79 -2.67 -15.15
CA ALA A 186 6.85 -1.73 -14.86
C ALA A 186 6.76 -1.23 -13.41
N VAL A 187 7.91 -0.85 -12.85
CA VAL A 187 8.01 -0.28 -11.51
C VAL A 187 8.94 0.93 -11.55
N THR A 188 8.51 1.99 -10.89
CA THR A 188 9.32 3.18 -10.67
C THR A 188 9.23 3.61 -9.21
N ARG A 189 10.28 4.30 -8.75
CA ARG A 189 10.30 4.96 -7.45
C ARG A 189 10.59 6.44 -7.67
N MET A 190 9.53 7.20 -7.90
CA MET A 190 9.60 8.62 -8.26
C MET A 190 8.48 9.41 -7.59
N ASP A 191 8.68 10.73 -7.50
CA ASP A 191 7.55 11.63 -7.25
C ASP A 191 6.49 11.46 -8.35
N ALA A 192 5.22 11.40 -7.96
CA ALA A 192 4.12 11.13 -8.89
C ALA A 192 3.99 12.24 -9.96
N ASN A 193 4.22 13.51 -9.56
CA ASN A 193 4.17 14.64 -10.49
C ASN A 193 5.32 14.61 -11.51
N ASP A 194 6.49 14.10 -11.11
CA ASP A 194 7.62 13.94 -12.02
C ASP A 194 7.40 12.75 -12.96
N LEU A 195 6.86 11.64 -12.44
CA LEU A 195 6.59 10.46 -13.26
C LEU A 195 5.59 10.76 -14.37
N VAL A 196 4.46 11.43 -14.08
CA VAL A 196 3.41 11.66 -15.08
C VAL A 196 3.88 12.50 -16.27
N ARG A 197 4.95 13.28 -16.11
CA ARG A 197 5.59 14.02 -17.21
C ARG A 197 6.47 13.14 -18.09
N GLN A 198 6.81 11.96 -17.61
CA GLN A 198 7.70 10.98 -18.27
C GLN A 198 6.94 9.74 -18.74
N LEU A 199 5.64 9.61 -18.38
CA LEU A 199 4.82 8.47 -18.78
C LEU A 199 4.68 8.42 -20.31
N ASP A 200 4.83 7.22 -20.84
CA ASP A 200 4.58 6.95 -22.25
C ASP A 200 3.13 7.24 -22.64
N ALA A 201 2.93 7.61 -23.91
CA ALA A 201 1.59 7.85 -24.46
C ALA A 201 0.70 6.59 -24.52
N GLU A 202 1.25 5.43 -24.20
CA GLU A 202 0.56 4.13 -24.20
C GLU A 202 -0.26 3.85 -22.94
N ILE A 203 -0.18 4.69 -21.89
CA ILE A 203 -0.99 4.49 -20.68
C ILE A 203 -2.44 4.89 -20.95
N ASP A 204 -3.34 3.91 -20.87
CA ASP A 204 -4.76 4.10 -21.13
C ASP A 204 -5.49 4.69 -19.92
N LEU A 205 -5.09 4.30 -18.70
CA LEU A 205 -5.72 4.73 -17.46
C LEU A 205 -4.67 5.01 -16.38
N VAL A 206 -4.84 6.12 -15.68
CA VAL A 206 -4.06 6.43 -14.46
C VAL A 206 -4.96 6.27 -13.24
N TYR A 207 -4.58 5.35 -12.33
CA TYR A 207 -5.20 5.23 -11.00
C TYR A 207 -4.46 6.14 -10.01
N ILE A 208 -5.23 6.95 -9.28
CA ILE A 208 -4.72 8.01 -8.42
C ILE A 208 -5.33 7.87 -7.03
N ASP A 209 -4.51 7.53 -6.04
CA ASP A 209 -4.87 7.40 -4.63
C ASP A 209 -3.83 8.11 -3.77
N PRO A 210 -3.73 9.44 -3.84
CA PRO A 210 -2.69 10.19 -3.17
C PRO A 210 -2.91 10.19 -1.65
N PRO A 211 -1.87 10.47 -0.84
CA PRO A 211 -2.08 10.84 0.55
C PRO A 211 -3.04 12.03 0.64
N TYR A 212 -4.13 11.89 1.37
CA TYR A 212 -5.21 12.90 1.44
C TYR A 212 -5.33 13.59 2.80
N ASN A 213 -4.37 13.32 3.71
CA ASN A 213 -4.32 13.90 5.06
C ASN A 213 -2.86 14.03 5.55
N GLN A 214 -2.68 14.53 6.80
CA GLN A 214 -1.37 14.76 7.39
C GLN A 214 -0.57 13.49 7.74
N HIS A 215 -1.13 12.30 7.57
CA HIS A 215 -0.48 11.04 7.95
C HIS A 215 0.52 10.59 6.88
N SER A 216 1.81 10.62 7.21
CA SER A 216 2.88 10.16 6.34
C SER A 216 2.98 8.64 6.36
N TYR A 217 2.84 8.00 5.20
CA TYR A 217 3.05 6.56 5.03
C TYR A 217 4.49 6.16 5.31
N PHE A 218 5.46 7.00 4.97
CA PHE A 218 6.85 6.80 5.30
C PHE A 218 7.06 6.63 6.81
N SER A 219 6.46 7.52 7.62
CA SER A 219 6.51 7.41 9.09
C SER A 219 5.72 6.23 9.63
N ASN A 220 4.60 5.86 8.97
CA ASN A 220 3.75 4.76 9.41
C ASN A 220 4.40 3.39 9.21
N TYR A 221 5.31 3.26 8.25
CA TYR A 221 5.96 1.99 7.85
C TYR A 221 7.48 2.09 7.81
N HIS A 222 8.05 2.91 8.68
CA HIS A 222 9.49 3.20 8.75
C HIS A 222 10.36 1.96 9.01
N ILE A 223 9.82 0.92 9.66
CA ILE A 223 10.54 -0.35 9.89
C ILE A 223 10.71 -1.09 8.56
N TRP A 224 9.71 -1.07 7.67
CA TRP A 224 9.86 -1.68 6.33
C TRP A 224 10.89 -0.94 5.47
N GLU A 225 10.91 0.40 5.56
CA GLU A 225 11.99 1.19 4.95
C GLU A 225 13.37 0.76 5.48
N THR A 226 13.48 0.54 6.78
CA THR A 226 14.72 0.08 7.40
C THR A 226 15.10 -1.32 6.94
N PHE A 227 14.12 -2.23 6.79
CA PHE A 227 14.39 -3.56 6.22
C PHE A 227 14.96 -3.48 4.80
N VAL A 228 14.39 -2.62 3.96
CA VAL A 228 14.84 -2.51 2.56
C VAL A 228 16.21 -1.85 2.49
N ARG A 229 16.38 -0.70 3.15
CA ARG A 229 17.61 0.10 3.10
C ARG A 229 18.78 -0.55 3.83
N ASN A 230 18.53 -1.27 4.92
CA ASN A 230 19.54 -1.90 5.79
C ASN A 230 20.64 -0.90 6.24
N ASP A 231 20.25 0.32 6.57
CA ASP A 231 21.12 1.47 6.78
C ASP A 231 21.32 1.83 8.26
N ALA A 232 20.74 1.03 9.18
CA ALA A 232 20.83 1.22 10.63
C ALA A 232 20.69 2.72 11.04
N PRO A 233 19.59 3.40 10.66
CA PRO A 233 19.48 4.83 10.83
C PRO A 233 19.37 5.24 12.31
N PRO A 234 19.80 6.46 12.67
CA PRO A 234 19.45 7.02 13.98
C PRO A 234 17.94 7.12 14.12
N THR A 235 17.45 6.91 15.34
CA THR A 235 16.02 6.90 15.64
C THR A 235 15.65 7.91 16.71
N TYR A 236 14.37 8.29 16.76
CA TYR A 236 13.84 9.20 17.76
C TYR A 236 12.51 8.74 18.35
N GLY A 237 12.23 9.22 19.56
CA GLY A 237 10.99 8.97 20.27
C GLY A 237 10.80 7.53 20.73
N ILE A 238 9.71 7.27 21.44
CA ILE A 238 9.37 5.94 21.99
C ILE A 238 9.14 4.91 20.86
N ALA A 239 8.60 5.38 19.74
CA ALA A 239 8.32 4.53 18.57
C ALA A 239 9.58 4.20 17.73
N LYS A 240 10.77 4.67 18.14
CA LYS A 240 12.04 4.44 17.41
C LYS A 240 11.92 4.72 15.92
N LYS A 241 11.27 5.85 15.58
CA LYS A 241 11.16 6.25 14.16
C LYS A 241 12.51 6.70 13.63
N ARG A 242 12.78 6.38 12.37
CA ARG A 242 13.93 6.87 11.64
C ARG A 242 13.98 8.40 11.69
N GLU A 243 15.16 8.99 11.84
CA GLU A 243 15.30 10.45 11.93
C GLU A 243 14.79 11.16 10.66
N ASP A 244 14.97 10.54 9.49
CA ASP A 244 14.48 11.07 8.20
C ASP A 244 12.94 11.12 8.09
N CYS A 245 12.18 10.46 8.96
CA CYS A 245 10.73 10.66 9.06
C CYS A 245 10.33 12.12 9.40
N ARG A 246 11.26 12.94 9.86
CA ARG A 246 11.02 14.37 10.13
C ARG A 246 11.05 15.21 8.86
N THR A 247 11.87 14.83 7.91
CA THR A 247 12.14 15.56 6.66
C THR A 247 11.45 14.97 5.45
N GLU A 248 11.39 13.63 5.35
CA GLU A 248 10.75 12.92 4.25
C GLU A 248 9.22 13.02 4.34
N LYS A 249 8.66 14.05 3.70
CA LYS A 249 7.23 14.32 3.68
C LYS A 249 6.75 14.57 2.26
N SER A 250 5.67 13.92 1.87
CA SER A 250 4.99 14.23 0.62
C SER A 250 4.27 15.59 0.73
N ALA A 251 4.32 16.39 -0.34
CA ALA A 251 3.56 17.63 -0.45
C ALA A 251 2.04 17.38 -0.35
N TYR A 252 1.57 16.18 -0.72
CA TYR A 252 0.19 15.72 -0.53
C TYR A 252 -0.22 15.61 0.94
N ASN A 253 0.73 15.45 1.89
CA ASN A 253 0.43 15.46 3.33
C ASN A 253 0.27 16.88 3.92
N SER A 254 0.52 17.93 3.13
CA SER A 254 0.38 19.33 3.53
C SER A 254 -0.93 19.92 3.04
N LYS A 255 -1.84 20.29 3.96
CA LYS A 255 -3.11 20.94 3.59
C LYS A 255 -2.92 22.19 2.72
N LYS A 256 -1.80 22.91 2.89
CA LYS A 256 -1.50 24.12 2.12
C LYS A 256 -1.03 23.81 0.69
N GLN A 257 -0.38 22.68 0.48
CA GLN A 257 0.25 22.33 -0.80
C GLN A 257 -0.56 21.32 -1.61
N ALA A 258 -1.35 20.46 -0.93
CA ALA A 258 -2.04 19.34 -1.55
C ALA A 258 -2.89 19.77 -2.77
N GLY A 259 -3.62 20.87 -2.69
CA GLY A 259 -4.42 21.35 -3.83
C GLY A 259 -3.59 21.75 -5.04
N THR A 260 -2.48 22.46 -4.81
CA THR A 260 -1.59 22.90 -5.89
C THR A 260 -0.89 21.73 -6.56
N VAL A 261 -0.34 20.79 -5.77
CA VAL A 261 0.37 19.62 -6.35
C VAL A 261 -0.59 18.65 -7.02
N PHE A 262 -1.83 18.53 -6.51
CA PHE A 262 -2.83 17.69 -7.16
C PHE A 262 -3.32 18.29 -8.47
N ALA A 263 -3.56 19.59 -8.53
CA ALA A 263 -3.91 20.28 -9.79
C ALA A 263 -2.77 20.18 -10.82
N ASP A 264 -1.51 20.33 -10.38
CA ASP A 264 -0.33 20.16 -11.24
C ASP A 264 -0.24 18.73 -11.79
N LEU A 265 -0.45 17.71 -10.93
CA LEU A 265 -0.52 16.30 -11.32
C LEU A 265 -1.57 16.09 -12.42
N LEU A 266 -2.80 16.51 -12.15
CA LEU A 266 -3.91 16.37 -13.11
C LEU A 266 -3.58 17.03 -14.44
N ASN A 267 -3.01 18.24 -14.42
CA ASN A 267 -2.65 18.96 -15.64
C ASN A 267 -1.60 18.22 -16.48
N ALA A 268 -0.67 17.55 -15.84
CA ALA A 268 0.42 16.83 -16.52
C ALA A 268 -0.02 15.48 -17.12
N ILE A 269 -1.04 14.82 -16.58
CA ILE A 269 -1.51 13.52 -17.06
C ILE A 269 -2.15 13.66 -18.45
N ARG A 270 -1.74 12.77 -19.37
CA ARG A 270 -2.23 12.70 -20.76
C ARG A 270 -3.08 11.46 -21.06
N ALA A 271 -3.21 10.53 -20.12
CA ALA A 271 -4.01 9.33 -20.30
C ALA A 271 -5.49 9.66 -20.54
N PRO A 272 -6.18 8.91 -21.41
CA PRO A 272 -7.60 9.17 -21.73
C PRO A 272 -8.53 8.92 -20.54
N TYR A 273 -8.17 8.02 -19.61
CA TYR A 273 -8.96 7.73 -18.42
C TYR A 273 -8.20 8.05 -17.13
N LEU A 274 -8.92 8.63 -16.16
CA LEU A 274 -8.45 8.80 -14.80
C LEU A 274 -9.43 8.09 -13.85
N LEU A 275 -8.92 7.31 -12.92
CA LEU A 275 -9.71 6.75 -11.82
C LEU A 275 -9.12 7.25 -10.50
N VAL A 276 -9.82 8.15 -9.83
CA VAL A 276 -9.37 8.82 -8.62
C VAL A 276 -10.12 8.26 -7.42
N SER A 277 -9.38 7.87 -6.37
CA SER A 277 -9.91 7.43 -5.08
C SER A 277 -9.66 8.49 -4.01
N PHE A 278 -10.70 8.89 -3.27
CA PHE A 278 -10.59 9.85 -2.18
C PHE A 278 -11.49 9.47 -1.01
N ASN A 279 -10.96 9.62 0.20
CA ASN A 279 -11.70 9.36 1.43
C ASN A 279 -12.37 10.66 1.93
N SER A 280 -13.58 10.56 2.48
CA SER A 280 -14.33 11.70 3.05
C SER A 280 -13.65 12.38 4.24
N GLU A 281 -12.60 11.80 4.82
CA GLU A 281 -11.76 12.42 5.86
C GLU A 281 -10.55 13.19 5.29
N GLY A 282 -10.44 13.27 3.96
CA GLY A 282 -9.37 14.00 3.28
C GLY A 282 -9.50 15.52 3.35
N TYR A 283 -8.53 16.21 2.77
CA TYR A 283 -8.50 17.68 2.74
C TYR A 283 -9.56 18.28 1.82
N PHE A 284 -10.09 17.50 0.88
CA PHE A 284 -11.01 17.97 -0.16
C PHE A 284 -12.36 17.30 -0.04
N THR A 285 -13.41 18.07 -0.29
CA THR A 285 -14.77 17.58 -0.46
C THR A 285 -14.93 16.90 -1.81
N ARG A 286 -16.02 16.14 -1.98
CA ARG A 286 -16.41 15.53 -3.27
C ARG A 286 -16.53 16.58 -4.37
N ASP A 287 -17.14 17.72 -4.07
CA ASP A 287 -17.40 18.77 -5.05
C ASP A 287 -16.11 19.49 -5.47
N GLU A 288 -15.17 19.71 -4.53
CA GLU A 288 -13.85 20.25 -4.84
C GLU A 288 -13.04 19.28 -5.74
N ILE A 289 -13.05 17.98 -5.48
CA ILE A 289 -12.41 16.99 -6.37
C ILE A 289 -13.07 16.99 -7.74
N THR A 290 -14.40 17.03 -7.80
CA THR A 290 -15.14 17.09 -9.08
C THR A 290 -14.72 18.33 -9.89
N ALA A 291 -14.64 19.49 -9.23
CA ALA A 291 -14.19 20.73 -9.86
C ALA A 291 -12.74 20.68 -10.36
N MET A 292 -11.84 20.00 -9.62
CA MET A 292 -10.44 19.81 -10.05
C MET A 292 -10.32 18.87 -11.26
N LEU A 293 -11.25 17.93 -11.41
CA LEU A 293 -11.30 16.98 -12.53
C LEU A 293 -12.02 17.56 -13.76
N ASP A 294 -12.76 18.66 -13.58
CA ASP A 294 -13.44 19.34 -14.67
C ASP A 294 -12.43 19.79 -15.75
N GLY A 295 -12.80 19.66 -17.01
CA GLY A 295 -11.89 19.94 -18.12
C GLY A 295 -10.95 18.79 -18.53
N LYS A 296 -10.91 17.68 -17.78
CA LYS A 296 -10.15 16.46 -18.16
C LYS A 296 -10.99 15.47 -18.97
N GLY A 297 -12.29 15.65 -19.01
CA GLY A 297 -13.25 14.78 -19.66
C GLY A 297 -14.56 14.75 -18.89
N TYR A 298 -15.45 13.85 -19.27
CA TYR A 298 -16.68 13.64 -18.51
C TYR A 298 -16.37 12.94 -17.18
N VAL A 299 -16.92 13.48 -16.08
CA VAL A 299 -16.68 12.98 -14.71
C VAL A 299 -17.95 12.33 -14.15
N ALA A 300 -17.86 11.09 -13.68
CA ALA A 300 -18.88 10.48 -12.84
C ALA A 300 -18.25 9.88 -11.58
N SER A 301 -19.02 9.79 -10.51
CA SER A 301 -18.50 9.26 -9.23
C SER A 301 -19.50 8.39 -8.51
N VAL A 302 -18.96 7.47 -7.70
CA VAL A 302 -19.70 6.63 -6.75
C VAL A 302 -19.14 6.79 -5.35
N ALA A 303 -20.02 6.90 -4.36
CA ALA A 303 -19.65 6.85 -2.95
C ALA A 303 -19.88 5.43 -2.43
N LEU A 304 -18.88 4.89 -1.75
CA LEU A 304 -18.91 3.55 -1.16
C LEU A 304 -18.72 3.65 0.34
N ASP A 305 -19.61 3.00 1.08
CA ASP A 305 -19.60 2.98 2.55
C ASP A 305 -18.63 1.94 3.09
N PHE A 306 -17.73 2.34 3.99
CA PHE A 306 -16.82 1.43 4.68
C PHE A 306 -16.82 1.64 6.19
N LYS A 307 -16.64 0.54 6.93
CA LYS A 307 -16.34 0.61 8.36
C LYS A 307 -14.93 1.17 8.55
N ARG A 308 -14.76 2.10 9.46
CA ARG A 308 -13.45 2.60 9.86
C ARG A 308 -12.52 1.47 10.31
N TYR A 309 -11.22 1.66 10.09
CA TYR A 309 -10.18 0.75 10.57
C TYR A 309 -10.30 0.50 12.09
N VAL A 310 -10.04 -0.73 12.54
CA VAL A 310 -10.23 -1.16 13.93
C VAL A 310 -9.50 -0.27 14.93
N GLY A 311 -8.29 0.24 14.60
CA GLY A 311 -7.55 1.19 15.44
C GLY A 311 -8.32 2.48 15.75
N ALA A 312 -9.13 2.97 14.82
CA ALA A 312 -10.00 4.12 15.03
C ALA A 312 -11.22 3.80 15.90
N GLN A 313 -11.60 2.52 16.05
CA GLN A 313 -12.73 2.09 16.89
C GLN A 313 -12.39 1.97 18.37
N ILE A 314 -11.09 1.84 18.70
CA ILE A 314 -10.62 1.65 20.09
C ILE A 314 -10.77 2.94 20.94
N GLY A 315 -10.80 4.13 20.30
CA GLY A 315 -10.88 5.42 20.96
C GLY A 315 -9.53 6.12 21.08
N ILE A 316 -9.57 7.38 21.53
CA ILE A 316 -8.35 8.18 21.74
C ILE A 316 -7.95 8.03 23.21
N PHE A 317 -6.73 7.54 23.44
CA PHE A 317 -6.16 7.38 24.77
C PHE A 317 -4.96 8.31 24.95
N ASN A 318 -4.83 8.90 26.14
CA ASN A 318 -3.64 9.66 26.50
C ASN A 318 -2.44 8.73 26.80
N PRO A 319 -1.23 9.26 26.98
CA PRO A 319 -0.06 8.44 27.31
C PRO A 319 -0.21 7.62 28.60
N SER A 320 -1.05 8.04 29.54
CA SER A 320 -1.36 7.31 30.78
C SER A 320 -2.38 6.18 30.57
N GLY A 321 -3.00 6.08 29.39
CA GLY A 321 -3.93 5.02 29.05
C GLY A 321 -5.39 5.30 29.38
N GLU A 322 -5.72 6.55 29.70
CA GLU A 322 -7.10 6.99 29.94
C GLU A 322 -7.75 7.39 28.61
N LYS A 323 -9.02 7.04 28.44
CA LYS A 323 -9.78 7.39 27.24
C LYS A 323 -10.15 8.88 27.28
N VAL A 324 -9.50 9.67 26.42
CA VAL A 324 -9.66 11.14 26.37
C VAL A 324 -10.57 11.63 25.24
N GLY A 325 -11.14 10.72 24.43
CA GLY A 325 -12.07 11.08 23.37
C GLY A 325 -12.94 9.93 22.90
N SER A 326 -14.15 10.25 22.44
CA SER A 326 -15.06 9.35 21.73
C SER A 326 -14.98 9.60 20.24
N ILE A 327 -15.11 8.53 19.46
CA ILE A 327 -15.12 8.61 17.99
C ILE A 327 -16.53 9.00 17.57
N SER A 328 -16.66 10.10 16.82
CA SER A 328 -17.96 10.62 16.40
C SER A 328 -18.61 9.82 15.26
N HIS A 329 -17.82 9.17 14.39
CA HIS A 329 -18.32 8.42 13.24
C HIS A 329 -17.57 7.10 13.06
N LEU A 330 -18.34 5.98 12.95
CA LEU A 330 -17.82 4.63 12.76
C LEU A 330 -17.74 4.21 11.27
N ARG A 331 -18.23 5.03 10.35
CA ARG A 331 -18.27 4.77 8.90
C ARG A 331 -17.64 5.94 8.15
N ASN A 332 -16.91 5.62 7.12
CA ASN A 332 -16.32 6.55 6.17
C ASN A 332 -16.86 6.27 4.78
N HIS A 333 -16.94 7.31 3.97
CA HIS A 333 -17.22 7.18 2.55
C HIS A 333 -15.92 7.25 1.75
N GLU A 334 -15.75 6.31 0.86
CA GLU A 334 -14.70 6.38 -0.15
C GLU A 334 -15.37 6.73 -1.48
N HIS A 335 -14.89 7.78 -2.10
CA HIS A 335 -15.36 8.24 -3.39
C HIS A 335 -14.45 7.73 -4.49
N LEU A 336 -15.02 7.10 -5.51
CA LEU A 336 -14.33 6.78 -6.76
C LEU A 336 -14.86 7.70 -7.84
N PHE A 337 -13.95 8.45 -8.48
CA PHE A 337 -14.25 9.33 -9.61
C PHE A 337 -13.64 8.72 -10.86
N LEU A 338 -14.45 8.47 -11.87
CA LEU A 338 -14.00 8.08 -13.19
C LEU A 338 -14.12 9.27 -14.13
N VAL A 339 -13.02 9.57 -14.82
CA VAL A 339 -12.96 10.57 -15.88
C VAL A 339 -12.64 9.87 -17.19
N GLY A 340 -13.33 10.25 -18.25
CA GLY A 340 -13.06 9.68 -19.57
C GLY A 340 -13.65 10.52 -20.70
N PRO A 341 -13.28 10.24 -21.96
CA PRO A 341 -13.72 11.02 -23.11
C PRO A 341 -15.18 10.77 -23.52
N ASP A 342 -15.71 9.58 -23.20
CA ASP A 342 -17.05 9.14 -23.57
C ASP A 342 -17.98 9.08 -22.35
N ARG A 343 -18.98 9.96 -22.34
CA ARG A 343 -19.96 10.06 -21.26
C ARG A 343 -20.69 8.74 -21.00
N SER A 344 -21.14 8.08 -22.06
CA SER A 344 -21.96 6.87 -21.92
C SER A 344 -21.17 5.71 -21.28
N ARG A 345 -19.90 5.58 -21.64
CA ARG A 345 -18.98 4.58 -21.06
C ARG A 345 -18.68 4.87 -19.58
N VAL A 346 -18.42 6.13 -19.25
CA VAL A 346 -18.16 6.56 -17.88
C VAL A 346 -19.37 6.33 -16.98
N GLU A 347 -20.58 6.72 -17.43
CA GLU A 347 -21.83 6.50 -16.70
C GLU A 347 -22.12 4.99 -16.53
N ALA A 348 -21.96 4.19 -17.57
CA ALA A 348 -22.17 2.74 -17.51
C ALA A 348 -21.22 2.06 -16.50
N ALA A 349 -19.93 2.44 -16.51
CA ALA A 349 -18.92 1.87 -15.59
C ALA A 349 -19.22 2.20 -14.12
N ILE A 350 -19.61 3.43 -13.83
CA ILE A 350 -19.99 3.89 -12.50
C ILE A 350 -21.33 3.28 -12.06
N GLY A 351 -22.35 3.26 -12.95
CA GLY A 351 -23.68 2.69 -12.67
C GLY A 351 -23.61 1.21 -12.29
N ALA A 352 -22.87 0.41 -13.02
CA ALA A 352 -22.65 -1.01 -12.71
C ALA A 352 -21.98 -1.21 -11.33
N THR A 353 -21.18 -0.26 -10.88
CA THR A 353 -20.53 -0.30 -9.57
C THR A 353 -21.50 0.08 -8.46
N GLN A 354 -22.37 1.06 -8.69
CA GLN A 354 -23.42 1.44 -7.73
C GLN A 354 -24.42 0.30 -7.49
N GLU A 355 -24.87 -0.39 -8.52
CA GLU A 355 -25.78 -1.55 -8.40
C GLU A 355 -25.17 -2.67 -7.57
N ARG A 356 -23.88 -3.00 -7.81
CA ARG A 356 -23.16 -4.02 -7.04
C ARG A 356 -23.00 -3.63 -5.56
N ALA A 357 -22.78 -2.35 -5.27
CA ALA A 357 -22.65 -1.86 -3.90
C ALA A 357 -23.99 -1.95 -3.15
N GLN A 358 -25.10 -1.58 -3.79
CA GLN A 358 -26.45 -1.67 -3.25
C GLN A 358 -26.89 -3.11 -2.99
N THR A 359 -26.62 -4.03 -3.92
CA THR A 359 -26.94 -5.45 -3.77
C THR A 359 -26.22 -6.09 -2.58
N LYS A 360 -24.95 -5.74 -2.37
CA LYS A 360 -24.20 -6.19 -1.18
C LYS A 360 -24.76 -5.62 0.13
N GLN A 361 -25.22 -4.39 0.13
CA GLN A 361 -25.77 -3.74 1.33
C GLN A 361 -27.10 -4.35 1.74
N ILE A 362 -27.96 -4.71 0.79
CA ILE A 362 -29.23 -5.40 1.02
C ILE A 362 -28.98 -6.82 1.59
N ALA A 363 -28.01 -7.56 1.06
CA ALA A 363 -27.64 -8.88 1.56
C ALA A 363 -27.07 -8.89 2.99
N LEU A 364 -26.49 -7.79 3.45
CA LEU A 364 -25.95 -7.62 4.81
C LEU A 364 -26.98 -7.10 5.83
N CYS A 365 -28.13 -6.61 5.38
CA CYS A 365 -29.22 -6.12 6.23
C CYS A 365 -30.38 -7.13 6.34
N GLY A 366 -30.30 -8.25 5.63
CA GLY A 366 -31.33 -9.30 5.59
C GLY A 366 -31.05 -10.54 6.45
N ASP A 367 -29.92 -10.52 7.19
CA ASP A 367 -29.55 -11.50 8.23
C ASP A 367 -29.56 -10.78 9.61
#